data_20b6acaa904e1ca77d0694ae3d312ef7
#
_entry.id   20b6acaa904e1ca77d0694ae3d312ef7
#
_cell.length_a   1.000
_cell.length_b   1.000
_cell.length_c   1.000
_cell.angle_alpha   90.00
_cell.angle_beta   90.00
_cell.angle_gamma   90.00
#
_symmetry.space_group_name_H-M   'P 1'
#
loop_
_entity.id
_entity.type
_entity.pdbx_description
1 polymer ?
#
loop_
_entity_poly.entity_id
_entity_poly.type
_entity_poly.pdbx_seq_one_letter_code
_entity_poly.pdbx_strand_id
1 'polypeptide(L)'
;FDEKAEGIEGITLTKVFFYNTNTKGRISPFESETYWDQANRKAKQPSIPDPAPAVTGRTDRTSAIVDEKILLREVYVPEAVNTPTGATQGANGEALPEEDTENYLRRPYIVVGLTGADKSRPDKETFFRIDYLKRTGTEADATYEYQPLLRNHRYLVNITAVGGPGFDTEEDAKKGPAANIMYNVVVWNESTMSNVQYNGQYMLGVSDDHFTFYREGGSLMAKVQTSWPEGFTVEGLPAWISYSIKPSEPGKSAPTDEKIVTFTVTEQVDTDRSWPEKPEDAQNALKAAYVKAGRMKWFLGFEQSKDINVNLRIFADEACSQPLEFIEVNQYGESYGQSGKMVTKDGRTLTAEEAGAKGTFYVKTEPHNLEPVFHAEAANPFKIEKADQLAGGVWRYMVTAPDITENLEYFDNFNTTYIFTVTHAGTDRSASGKLSLLQKEYNLSLIHI
;
A
#
# COMPACT_ATOMS: atom_id res chain seq x y z
N PHE A 1 7.29 -16.01 -19.43
CA PHE A 1 7.93 -17.11 -18.70
C PHE A 1 8.99 -16.59 -17.75
N ASP A 2 9.16 -17.28 -16.61
CA ASP A 2 10.25 -16.99 -15.68
C ASP A 2 11.62 -17.37 -16.30
N GLU A 3 12.67 -16.58 -16.05
CA GLU A 3 14.04 -16.91 -16.56
C GLU A 3 14.58 -18.22 -16.00
N LYS A 4 14.08 -18.68 -14.85
CA LYS A 4 14.43 -19.94 -14.20
C LYS A 4 13.39 -21.03 -14.44
N ALA A 5 12.43 -20.81 -15.37
CA ALA A 5 11.36 -21.77 -15.61
C ALA A 5 11.92 -23.11 -16.09
N GLU A 6 11.38 -24.18 -15.53
CA GLU A 6 11.75 -25.54 -15.91
C GLU A 6 10.85 -26.06 -17.03
N GLY A 7 11.44 -26.90 -17.93
CA GLY A 7 10.69 -27.53 -18.98
C GLY A 7 10.16 -26.64 -20.10
N ILE A 8 10.66 -25.39 -20.19
CA ILE A 8 10.21 -24.38 -21.18
C ILE A 8 11.05 -24.40 -22.48
N GLU A 9 12.04 -25.25 -22.59
CA GLU A 9 12.86 -25.35 -23.80
C GLU A 9 12.00 -25.76 -24.99
N GLY A 10 12.04 -24.95 -26.06
CA GLY A 10 11.24 -25.15 -27.26
C GLY A 10 9.74 -24.86 -27.09
N ILE A 11 9.32 -24.26 -25.98
CA ILE A 11 7.95 -23.81 -25.78
C ILE A 11 7.80 -22.38 -26.26
N THR A 12 6.76 -22.12 -27.02
CA THR A 12 6.40 -20.82 -27.57
C THR A 12 5.01 -20.39 -27.06
N LEU A 13 4.89 -19.17 -26.57
CA LEU A 13 3.61 -18.54 -26.25
C LEU A 13 2.97 -18.03 -27.54
N THR A 14 1.84 -18.59 -27.92
CA THR A 14 1.17 -18.29 -29.18
C THR A 14 -0.11 -17.47 -29.02
N LYS A 15 -0.79 -17.60 -27.88
CA LYS A 15 -2.05 -16.90 -27.60
C LYS A 15 -2.17 -16.49 -26.16
N VAL A 16 -2.85 -15.35 -25.92
CA VAL A 16 -3.23 -14.88 -24.60
C VAL A 16 -4.64 -14.29 -24.66
N PHE A 17 -5.52 -14.85 -23.87
CA PHE A 17 -6.91 -14.44 -23.74
C PHE A 17 -7.28 -14.15 -22.30
N PHE A 18 -7.97 -13.02 -22.08
CA PHE A 18 -8.52 -12.66 -20.78
C PHE A 18 -10.03 -12.93 -20.79
N TYR A 19 -10.52 -13.56 -19.74
CA TYR A 19 -11.90 -13.90 -19.56
C TYR A 19 -12.51 -13.26 -18.33
N ASN A 20 -13.82 -13.00 -18.39
CA ASN A 20 -14.65 -12.56 -17.28
C ASN A 20 -14.16 -11.26 -16.62
N THR A 21 -13.53 -10.38 -17.38
CA THR A 21 -13.19 -9.04 -16.87
C THR A 21 -14.44 -8.15 -16.87
N ASN A 22 -14.66 -7.36 -15.84
CA ASN A 22 -15.76 -6.41 -15.79
C ASN A 22 -15.67 -5.39 -16.93
N THR A 23 -16.81 -5.04 -17.53
CA THR A 23 -16.87 -4.05 -18.63
C THR A 23 -16.79 -2.61 -18.11
N LYS A 24 -17.07 -2.38 -16.84
CA LYS A 24 -17.08 -1.08 -16.18
C LYS A 24 -16.56 -1.18 -14.76
N GLY A 25 -15.90 -0.13 -14.28
CA GLY A 25 -15.47 0.04 -12.91
C GLY A 25 -16.00 1.35 -12.33
N ARG A 26 -15.85 1.55 -11.04
CA ARG A 26 -16.10 2.84 -10.38
C ARG A 26 -14.89 3.76 -10.57
N ILE A 27 -15.14 5.06 -10.71
CA ILE A 27 -14.08 6.07 -10.74
C ILE A 27 -13.48 6.23 -9.34
N SER A 28 -14.34 6.29 -8.29
CA SER A 28 -13.92 6.36 -6.90
C SER A 28 -14.18 5.05 -6.16
N PRO A 29 -13.34 4.62 -5.21
CA PRO A 29 -13.62 3.48 -4.37
C PRO A 29 -14.82 3.74 -3.45
N PHE A 30 -15.33 2.71 -2.80
CA PHE A 30 -16.16 2.91 -1.62
C PHE A 30 -15.27 3.41 -0.47
N GLU A 31 -15.72 4.45 0.22
CA GLU A 31 -14.92 5.15 1.25
C GLU A 31 -14.90 4.43 2.61
N SER A 32 -15.59 3.28 2.75
CA SER A 32 -15.56 2.54 4.00
C SER A 32 -14.22 1.82 4.21
N GLU A 33 -13.81 1.64 5.47
CA GLU A 33 -12.60 0.91 5.83
C GLU A 33 -12.56 -0.54 5.34
N THR A 34 -13.70 -1.12 5.02
CA THR A 34 -13.83 -2.45 4.41
C THR A 34 -13.22 -2.48 3.01
N TYR A 35 -13.41 -1.41 2.24
CA TYR A 35 -13.00 -1.35 0.82
C TYR A 35 -11.69 -0.59 0.61
N TRP A 36 -11.39 0.36 1.49
CA TRP A 36 -10.26 1.26 1.31
C TRP A 36 -9.47 1.44 2.62
N ASP A 37 -8.17 1.28 2.53
CA ASP A 37 -7.23 1.60 3.60
C ASP A 37 -6.76 3.05 3.43
N GLN A 38 -7.26 3.94 4.28
CA GLN A 38 -6.95 5.36 4.22
C GLN A 38 -5.48 5.64 4.54
N ALA A 39 -4.92 4.93 5.53
CA ALA A 39 -3.55 5.14 5.98
C ALA A 39 -2.52 4.79 4.89
N ASN A 40 -2.75 3.69 4.18
CA ASN A 40 -1.86 3.20 3.14
C ASN A 40 -2.33 3.53 1.72
N ARG A 41 -3.45 4.24 1.57
CA ARG A 41 -4.05 4.62 0.28
C ARG A 41 -4.21 3.44 -0.68
N LYS A 42 -4.60 2.30 -0.17
CA LYS A 42 -4.77 1.09 -0.99
C LYS A 42 -6.18 0.50 -0.90
N ALA A 43 -6.60 -0.14 -2.01
CA ALA A 43 -7.82 -0.91 -2.02
C ALA A 43 -7.63 -2.22 -1.24
N LYS A 44 -8.58 -2.53 -0.35
CA LYS A 44 -8.66 -3.81 0.38
C LYS A 44 -9.56 -4.80 -0.35
N GLN A 45 -10.64 -4.29 -0.94
CA GLN A 45 -11.61 -5.07 -1.68
C GLN A 45 -12.05 -4.32 -2.94
N PRO A 46 -12.53 -5.05 -3.97
CA PRO A 46 -13.04 -4.43 -5.20
C PRO A 46 -14.29 -3.58 -4.92
N SER A 47 -14.29 -2.36 -5.42
CA SER A 47 -15.45 -1.46 -5.39
C SER A 47 -16.30 -1.64 -6.65
N ILE A 48 -17.13 -2.67 -6.66
CA ILE A 48 -17.97 -3.00 -7.82
C ILE A 48 -19.17 -2.05 -7.90
N PRO A 49 -19.51 -1.52 -9.10
CA PRO A 49 -20.75 -0.75 -9.28
C PRO A 49 -22.00 -1.56 -8.91
N ASP A 50 -23.02 -0.87 -8.43
CA ASP A 50 -24.35 -1.46 -8.22
C ASP A 50 -25.34 -0.78 -9.20
N PRO A 51 -26.02 -1.54 -10.08
CA PRO A 51 -25.91 -2.99 -10.30
C PRO A 51 -24.55 -3.42 -10.85
N ALA A 52 -24.15 -4.67 -10.54
CA ALA A 52 -22.90 -5.23 -11.01
C ALA A 52 -22.79 -5.17 -12.54
N PRO A 53 -21.63 -4.78 -13.11
CA PRO A 53 -21.46 -4.69 -14.54
C PRO A 53 -21.48 -6.07 -15.20
N ALA A 54 -21.81 -6.08 -16.48
CA ALA A 54 -21.60 -7.28 -17.30
C ALA A 54 -20.10 -7.59 -17.38
N VAL A 55 -19.77 -8.86 -17.52
CA VAL A 55 -18.40 -9.33 -17.78
C VAL A 55 -18.17 -9.50 -19.28
N THR A 56 -16.90 -9.31 -19.70
CA THR A 56 -16.50 -9.62 -21.07
C THR A 56 -16.35 -11.14 -21.21
N GLY A 57 -16.85 -11.71 -22.32
CA GLY A 57 -16.66 -13.14 -22.58
C GLY A 57 -15.17 -13.47 -22.81
N ARG A 58 -14.54 -12.79 -23.77
CA ARG A 58 -13.15 -13.04 -24.20
C ARG A 58 -12.51 -11.76 -24.71
N THR A 59 -11.32 -11.46 -24.23
CA THR A 59 -10.50 -10.37 -24.75
C THR A 59 -9.18 -10.94 -25.27
N ASP A 60 -8.95 -10.83 -26.57
CA ASP A 60 -7.74 -11.31 -27.24
C ASP A 60 -6.59 -10.31 -27.10
N ARG A 61 -5.45 -10.76 -26.62
CA ARG A 61 -4.21 -10.00 -26.47
C ARG A 61 -3.02 -10.64 -27.19
N THR A 62 -3.26 -11.60 -28.06
CA THR A 62 -2.24 -12.33 -28.82
C THR A 62 -1.30 -11.39 -29.59
N SER A 63 -1.81 -10.30 -30.14
CA SER A 63 -1.00 -9.30 -30.86
C SER A 63 0.01 -8.54 -29.98
N ALA A 64 -0.05 -8.69 -28.67
CA ALA A 64 0.88 -8.06 -27.74
C ALA A 64 2.01 -9.02 -27.28
N ILE A 65 2.06 -10.23 -27.80
CA ILE A 65 3.14 -11.20 -27.54
C ILE A 65 4.41 -10.73 -28.26
N VAL A 66 5.54 -10.75 -27.55
CA VAL A 66 6.87 -10.42 -28.07
C VAL A 66 7.83 -11.52 -27.70
N ASP A 67 8.76 -11.80 -28.61
CA ASP A 67 9.79 -12.84 -28.47
C ASP A 67 9.21 -14.22 -28.12
N GLU A 68 7.93 -14.45 -28.50
CA GLU A 68 7.23 -15.72 -28.29
C GLU A 68 7.14 -16.17 -26.81
N LYS A 69 7.44 -15.30 -25.89
CA LYS A 69 7.54 -15.60 -24.44
C LYS A 69 6.94 -14.57 -23.52
N ILE A 70 6.74 -13.35 -23.98
CA ILE A 70 6.38 -12.22 -23.15
C ILE A 70 5.15 -11.50 -23.71
N LEU A 71 4.20 -11.15 -22.85
CA LEU A 71 3.15 -10.19 -23.14
C LEU A 71 3.65 -8.80 -22.71
N LEU A 72 4.08 -7.97 -23.66
CA LEU A 72 4.71 -6.67 -23.39
C LEU A 72 3.75 -5.54 -23.06
N ARG A 73 2.47 -5.67 -23.43
CA ARG A 73 1.51 -4.59 -23.18
C ARG A 73 0.69 -4.89 -21.96
N GLU A 74 0.60 -3.89 -21.09
CA GLU A 74 -0.31 -3.92 -19.95
C GLU A 74 -1.76 -4.03 -20.43
N VAL A 75 -2.52 -4.85 -19.74
CA VAL A 75 -3.96 -4.99 -19.96
C VAL A 75 -4.67 -4.37 -18.77
N TYR A 76 -5.36 -3.28 -18.99
CA TYR A 76 -6.16 -2.62 -17.97
C TYR A 76 -7.51 -3.30 -17.86
N VAL A 77 -7.86 -3.73 -16.65
CA VAL A 77 -9.13 -4.35 -16.34
C VAL A 77 -9.78 -3.64 -15.14
N PRO A 78 -11.11 -3.45 -15.12
CA PRO A 78 -11.79 -2.95 -13.95
C PRO A 78 -11.70 -3.92 -12.77
N GLU A 79 -11.91 -3.40 -11.57
CA GLU A 79 -11.94 -4.20 -10.35
C GLU A 79 -12.93 -5.36 -10.46
N ALA A 80 -12.56 -6.52 -9.92
CA ALA A 80 -13.40 -7.70 -9.94
C ALA A 80 -13.20 -8.54 -8.67
N VAL A 81 -14.30 -9.11 -8.17
CA VAL A 81 -14.27 -10.10 -7.11
C VAL A 81 -13.70 -11.41 -7.66
N ASN A 82 -12.77 -12.01 -6.93
CA ASN A 82 -12.19 -13.30 -7.26
C ASN A 82 -12.08 -14.19 -6.01
N THR A 83 -13.08 -14.12 -5.14
CA THR A 83 -13.14 -14.97 -3.95
C THR A 83 -14.06 -16.15 -4.17
N PRO A 84 -13.69 -17.37 -3.75
CA PRO A 84 -14.60 -18.51 -3.77
C PRO A 84 -15.75 -18.26 -2.80
N THR A 85 -16.97 -18.42 -3.28
CA THR A 85 -18.12 -18.54 -2.39
C THR A 85 -18.22 -20.01 -1.99
N GLY A 86 -17.64 -20.36 -0.84
CA GLY A 86 -17.98 -21.57 -0.10
C GLY A 86 -17.15 -22.83 -0.30
N ALA A 87 -16.19 -22.92 -1.20
CA ALA A 87 -15.37 -24.14 -1.34
C ALA A 87 -13.87 -23.88 -1.29
N THR A 88 -13.19 -24.58 -0.42
CA THR A 88 -11.73 -24.74 -0.44
C THR A 88 -11.34 -25.67 -1.57
N GLN A 89 -10.75 -25.14 -2.64
CA GLN A 89 -10.03 -25.97 -3.59
C GLN A 89 -8.67 -26.32 -3.04
N GLY A 90 -8.35 -27.61 -3.10
CA GLY A 90 -6.99 -28.07 -2.93
C GLY A 90 -6.12 -27.53 -4.07
N ALA A 91 -4.89 -27.12 -3.76
CA ALA A 91 -3.90 -26.58 -4.70
C ALA A 91 -3.48 -27.55 -5.82
N ASN A 92 -3.99 -28.76 -5.83
CA ASN A 92 -3.53 -29.87 -6.67
C ASN A 92 -4.48 -30.25 -7.81
N GLY A 93 -5.42 -29.38 -8.18
CA GLY A 93 -6.29 -29.66 -9.32
C GLY A 93 -7.38 -30.69 -9.05
N GLU A 94 -7.76 -30.88 -7.78
CA GLU A 94 -8.92 -31.68 -7.44
C GLU A 94 -10.18 -31.08 -8.08
N ALA A 95 -11.03 -31.96 -8.62
CA ALA A 95 -12.26 -31.57 -9.27
C ALA A 95 -13.10 -30.69 -8.33
N LEU A 96 -13.48 -29.49 -8.82
CA LEU A 96 -14.43 -28.63 -8.10
C LEU A 96 -15.72 -29.37 -7.82
N PRO A 97 -16.31 -29.23 -6.64
CA PRO A 97 -17.69 -29.65 -6.42
C PRO A 97 -18.59 -29.04 -7.51
N GLU A 98 -19.54 -29.80 -8.02
CA GLU A 98 -20.43 -29.42 -9.11
C GLU A 98 -21.15 -28.06 -8.82
N GLU A 99 -21.39 -27.78 -7.55
CA GLU A 99 -22.00 -26.56 -7.02
C GLU A 99 -21.15 -25.28 -7.21
N ASP A 100 -19.82 -25.39 -7.31
CA ASP A 100 -18.91 -24.24 -7.50
C ASP A 100 -18.49 -24.03 -8.96
N THR A 101 -18.87 -24.92 -9.89
CA THR A 101 -18.47 -24.84 -11.29
C THR A 101 -18.91 -23.53 -11.95
N GLU A 102 -20.11 -23.06 -11.66
CA GLU A 102 -20.63 -21.81 -12.22
C GLU A 102 -19.83 -20.59 -11.71
N ASN A 103 -19.50 -20.55 -10.44
CA ASN A 103 -18.69 -19.49 -9.84
C ASN A 103 -17.26 -19.54 -10.38
N TYR A 104 -16.69 -20.73 -10.55
CA TYR A 104 -15.38 -20.93 -11.15
C TYR A 104 -15.31 -20.39 -12.58
N LEU A 105 -16.32 -20.64 -13.39
CA LEU A 105 -16.40 -20.15 -14.77
C LEU A 105 -16.62 -18.64 -14.86
N ARG A 106 -17.17 -18.01 -13.83
CA ARG A 106 -17.45 -16.56 -13.79
C ARG A 106 -16.31 -15.70 -13.25
N ARG A 107 -15.31 -16.30 -12.61
CA ARG A 107 -14.14 -15.58 -12.11
C ARG A 107 -13.27 -15.05 -13.25
N PRO A 108 -12.55 -13.94 -13.07
CA PRO A 108 -11.55 -13.50 -14.03
C PRO A 108 -10.40 -14.51 -14.10
N TYR A 109 -10.01 -14.88 -15.30
CA TYR A 109 -8.86 -15.77 -15.56
C TYR A 109 -8.24 -15.49 -16.93
N ILE A 110 -7.06 -16.10 -17.14
CA ILE A 110 -6.34 -16.01 -18.41
C ILE A 110 -6.29 -17.42 -19.02
N VAL A 111 -6.39 -17.50 -20.33
CA VAL A 111 -6.06 -18.71 -21.09
C VAL A 111 -4.88 -18.39 -22.01
N VAL A 112 -3.85 -19.21 -21.93
CA VAL A 112 -2.68 -19.10 -22.79
C VAL A 112 -2.61 -20.29 -23.74
N GLY A 113 -2.23 -20.05 -25.00
CA GLY A 113 -1.90 -21.07 -25.99
C GLY A 113 -0.39 -21.25 -26.06
N LEU A 114 0.08 -22.49 -25.96
CA LEU A 114 1.49 -22.85 -26.05
C LEU A 114 1.70 -23.92 -27.12
N THR A 115 2.74 -23.78 -27.95
CA THR A 115 3.30 -24.87 -28.78
C THR A 115 4.57 -25.40 -28.11
N GLY A 116 4.97 -26.62 -28.42
CA GLY A 116 6.13 -27.28 -27.82
C GLY A 116 5.88 -27.94 -26.46
N ALA A 117 4.73 -27.68 -25.82
CA ALA A 117 4.37 -28.28 -24.55
C ALA A 117 4.06 -29.77 -24.64
N ASP A 118 3.47 -30.19 -25.74
CA ASP A 118 3.30 -31.61 -26.09
C ASP A 118 4.52 -32.13 -26.84
N LYS A 119 5.41 -32.82 -26.16
CA LYS A 119 6.64 -33.35 -26.73
C LYS A 119 6.39 -34.42 -27.84
N SER A 120 5.21 -35.04 -27.85
CA SER A 120 4.80 -36.01 -28.89
C SER A 120 4.24 -35.30 -30.14
N ARG A 121 3.79 -34.07 -30.00
CA ARG A 121 3.19 -33.23 -31.06
C ARG A 121 3.68 -31.78 -30.88
N PRO A 122 4.97 -31.49 -31.12
CA PRO A 122 5.57 -30.21 -30.79
C PRO A 122 4.93 -29.02 -31.51
N ASP A 123 4.43 -29.21 -32.70
CA ASP A 123 3.75 -28.17 -33.48
C ASP A 123 2.28 -27.97 -33.07
N LYS A 124 1.74 -28.85 -32.23
CA LYS A 124 0.37 -28.72 -31.77
C LYS A 124 0.27 -27.69 -30.67
N GLU A 125 -0.60 -26.69 -30.89
CA GLU A 125 -1.00 -25.74 -29.84
C GLU A 125 -1.88 -26.42 -28.80
N THR A 126 -1.55 -26.23 -27.54
CA THR A 126 -2.38 -26.62 -26.37
C THR A 126 -2.64 -25.46 -25.46
N PHE A 127 -3.76 -25.51 -24.75
CA PHE A 127 -4.28 -24.38 -23.99
C PHE A 127 -4.23 -24.65 -22.50
N PHE A 128 -3.89 -23.61 -21.74
CA PHE A 128 -3.75 -23.66 -20.28
C PHE A 128 -4.56 -22.54 -19.64
N ARG A 129 -5.31 -22.85 -18.60
CA ARG A 129 -5.97 -21.86 -17.76
C ARG A 129 -5.03 -21.39 -16.66
N ILE A 130 -5.02 -20.10 -16.41
CA ILE A 130 -4.27 -19.43 -15.34
C ILE A 130 -5.26 -18.58 -14.54
N ASP A 131 -5.46 -18.94 -13.29
CA ASP A 131 -6.28 -18.17 -12.34
C ASP A 131 -5.40 -17.17 -11.58
N TYR A 132 -5.98 -16.07 -11.10
CA TYR A 132 -5.25 -15.11 -10.28
C TYR A 132 -5.08 -15.66 -8.84
N LEU A 133 -4.16 -16.61 -8.69
CA LEU A 133 -3.83 -17.28 -7.45
C LEU A 133 -2.46 -16.82 -6.93
N LYS A 134 -2.42 -16.30 -5.72
CA LYS A 134 -1.16 -16.03 -5.02
C LYS A 134 -0.76 -17.27 -4.23
N ARG A 135 0.44 -17.75 -4.48
CA ARG A 135 1.07 -18.79 -3.67
C ARG A 135 1.74 -18.15 -2.45
N THR A 136 1.49 -18.71 -1.26
CA THR A 136 2.14 -18.34 -0.01
C THR A 136 2.71 -19.58 0.66
N GLY A 137 3.78 -19.42 1.46
CA GLY A 137 4.45 -20.54 2.13
C GLY A 137 5.64 -21.11 1.36
N THR A 138 6.24 -22.17 1.93
CA THR A 138 7.34 -22.94 1.33
C THR A 138 6.80 -24.00 0.38
N GLU A 139 7.68 -24.73 -0.35
CA GLU A 139 7.23 -25.82 -1.23
C GLU A 139 6.44 -26.91 -0.49
N ALA A 140 6.79 -27.18 0.76
CA ALA A 140 6.13 -28.23 1.56
C ALA A 140 4.78 -27.77 2.13
N ASP A 141 4.61 -26.46 2.38
CA ASP A 141 3.43 -25.88 3.03
C ASP A 141 2.77 -24.79 2.17
N ALA A 142 2.83 -24.96 0.85
CA ALA A 142 2.27 -23.97 -0.06
C ALA A 142 0.75 -23.89 0.07
N THR A 143 0.25 -22.68 0.30
CA THR A 143 -1.16 -22.35 0.25
C THR A 143 -1.43 -21.44 -0.94
N TYR A 144 -2.63 -21.52 -1.49
CA TYR A 144 -3.03 -20.72 -2.64
C TYR A 144 -4.25 -19.89 -2.29
N GLU A 145 -4.19 -18.61 -2.57
CA GLU A 145 -5.26 -17.66 -2.29
C GLU A 145 -5.68 -16.96 -3.57
N TYR A 146 -6.98 -16.97 -3.87
CA TYR A 146 -7.52 -16.19 -4.98
C TYR A 146 -7.36 -14.71 -4.73
N GLN A 147 -6.76 -14.00 -5.67
CA GLN A 147 -6.52 -12.57 -5.58
C GLN A 147 -7.64 -11.80 -6.28
N PRO A 148 -8.37 -10.92 -5.59
CA PRO A 148 -9.31 -10.01 -6.23
C PRO A 148 -8.55 -9.05 -7.14
N LEU A 149 -9.18 -8.57 -8.21
CA LEU A 149 -8.62 -7.51 -9.05
C LEU A 149 -8.97 -6.16 -8.43
N LEU A 150 -7.96 -5.49 -7.89
CA LEU A 150 -8.07 -4.21 -7.18
C LEU A 150 -7.55 -3.07 -8.05
N ARG A 151 -8.10 -1.87 -7.87
CA ARG A 151 -7.55 -0.65 -8.50
C ARG A 151 -6.13 -0.36 -8.03
N ASN A 152 -5.36 0.31 -8.87
CA ASN A 152 -3.97 0.67 -8.59
C ASN A 152 -3.09 -0.53 -8.24
N HIS A 153 -3.48 -1.73 -8.67
CA HIS A 153 -2.68 -2.93 -8.53
C HIS A 153 -2.28 -3.46 -9.90
N ARG A 154 -1.05 -3.91 -9.99
CA ARG A 154 -0.52 -4.64 -11.15
C ARG A 154 -0.40 -6.11 -10.78
N TYR A 155 -0.82 -6.97 -11.68
CA TYR A 155 -0.76 -8.42 -11.54
C TYR A 155 0.24 -8.95 -12.56
N LEU A 156 1.39 -9.42 -12.08
CA LEU A 156 2.39 -10.05 -12.92
C LEU A 156 2.23 -11.56 -12.82
N VAL A 157 1.93 -12.19 -13.94
CA VAL A 157 1.78 -13.64 -14.05
C VAL A 157 3.03 -14.22 -14.68
N ASN A 158 3.80 -14.98 -13.90
CA ASN A 158 5.01 -15.67 -14.34
C ASN A 158 4.76 -17.17 -14.46
N ILE A 159 4.90 -17.74 -15.66
CA ILE A 159 4.91 -19.18 -15.86
C ILE A 159 6.27 -19.71 -15.45
N THR A 160 6.31 -20.58 -14.44
CA THR A 160 7.55 -21.10 -13.82
C THR A 160 7.90 -22.50 -14.25
N ALA A 161 6.94 -23.29 -14.73
CA ALA A 161 7.21 -24.59 -15.34
C ALA A 161 6.05 -25.02 -16.25
N VAL A 162 6.38 -25.86 -17.25
CA VAL A 162 5.41 -26.55 -18.09
C VAL A 162 5.77 -28.03 -18.08
N GLY A 163 4.93 -28.86 -17.44
CA GLY A 163 5.18 -30.28 -17.21
C GLY A 163 4.65 -31.22 -18.31
N GLY A 164 3.92 -30.68 -19.28
CA GLY A 164 3.31 -31.50 -20.35
C GLY A 164 2.24 -30.72 -21.13
N PRO A 165 1.48 -31.39 -22.00
CA PRO A 165 0.45 -30.75 -22.80
C PRO A 165 -0.68 -30.20 -21.96
N GLY A 166 -1.23 -29.08 -22.39
CA GLY A 166 -2.48 -28.54 -21.92
C GLY A 166 -3.69 -29.20 -22.57
N PHE A 167 -4.81 -28.50 -22.54
CA PHE A 167 -6.03 -28.95 -23.23
C PHE A 167 -5.93 -28.75 -24.73
N ASP A 168 -6.57 -29.64 -25.49
CA ASP A 168 -6.56 -29.59 -26.94
C ASP A 168 -7.32 -28.39 -27.53
N THR A 169 -8.27 -27.85 -26.76
CA THR A 169 -9.05 -26.68 -27.17
C THR A 169 -9.10 -25.61 -26.07
N GLU A 170 -9.27 -24.36 -26.48
CA GLU A 170 -9.50 -23.22 -25.57
C GLU A 170 -10.73 -23.45 -24.67
N GLU A 171 -11.80 -24.03 -25.23
CA GLU A 171 -13.05 -24.30 -24.51
C GLU A 171 -12.87 -25.34 -23.39
N ASP A 172 -12.05 -26.37 -23.62
CA ASP A 172 -11.72 -27.36 -22.60
C ASP A 172 -10.85 -26.75 -21.49
N ALA A 173 -9.89 -25.88 -21.85
CA ALA A 173 -9.05 -25.17 -20.89
C ALA A 173 -9.85 -24.24 -19.98
N LYS A 174 -10.92 -23.62 -20.49
CA LYS A 174 -11.80 -22.77 -19.69
C LYS A 174 -12.51 -23.52 -18.56
N LYS A 175 -12.87 -24.78 -18.82
CA LYS A 175 -13.65 -25.63 -17.90
C LYS A 175 -12.77 -26.47 -16.99
N GLY A 176 -11.55 -26.75 -17.44
CA GLY A 176 -10.63 -27.58 -16.69
C GLY A 176 -9.82 -26.81 -15.63
N PRO A 177 -9.28 -27.51 -14.62
CA PRO A 177 -8.33 -26.92 -13.70
C PRO A 177 -7.03 -26.57 -14.41
N ALA A 178 -6.21 -25.70 -13.81
CA ALA A 178 -4.83 -25.48 -14.27
C ALA A 178 -4.04 -26.79 -14.14
N ALA A 179 -3.76 -27.43 -15.28
CA ALA A 179 -3.06 -28.72 -15.35
C ALA A 179 -1.78 -28.56 -16.15
N ASN A 180 -0.72 -29.25 -15.72
CA ASN A 180 0.59 -29.30 -16.39
C ASN A 180 1.28 -27.92 -16.58
N ILE A 181 0.84 -26.91 -15.87
CA ILE A 181 1.45 -25.58 -15.86
C ILE A 181 1.62 -25.10 -14.41
N MET A 182 2.81 -24.62 -14.09
CA MET A 182 3.07 -23.94 -12.83
C MET A 182 3.27 -22.45 -13.11
N TYR A 183 2.69 -21.62 -12.28
CA TYR A 183 2.78 -20.18 -12.40
C TYR A 183 2.73 -19.50 -11.03
N ASN A 184 3.21 -18.27 -10.99
CA ASN A 184 3.14 -17.40 -9.81
C ASN A 184 2.48 -16.08 -10.21
N VAL A 185 1.54 -15.61 -9.39
CA VAL A 185 0.91 -14.31 -9.55
C VAL A 185 1.45 -13.39 -8.47
N VAL A 186 2.23 -12.39 -8.87
CA VAL A 186 2.70 -11.34 -7.99
C VAL A 186 1.75 -10.17 -8.08
N VAL A 187 1.20 -9.77 -6.94
CA VAL A 187 0.29 -8.62 -6.82
C VAL A 187 1.10 -7.41 -6.37
N TRP A 188 1.00 -6.35 -7.13
CA TRP A 188 1.76 -5.13 -6.94
C TRP A 188 0.85 -3.94 -6.70
N ASN A 189 1.06 -3.21 -5.60
CA ASN A 189 0.32 -1.98 -5.31
C ASN A 189 1.10 -0.76 -5.79
N GLU A 190 0.71 -0.18 -6.91
CA GLU A 190 1.38 1.00 -7.49
C GLU A 190 1.14 2.30 -6.71
N SER A 191 0.13 2.34 -5.83
CA SER A 191 -0.15 3.55 -5.06
C SER A 191 0.92 3.87 -4.01
N THR A 192 1.74 2.90 -3.65
CA THR A 192 2.78 3.02 -2.62
C THR A 192 4.21 3.06 -3.18
N MET A 193 4.40 2.85 -4.49
CA MET A 193 5.71 2.79 -5.14
C MET A 193 5.83 3.89 -6.20
N SER A 194 6.67 4.87 -5.93
CA SER A 194 6.92 5.99 -6.85
C SER A 194 7.84 5.59 -8.00
N ASN A 195 8.76 4.67 -7.72
CA ASN A 195 9.89 4.34 -8.58
C ASN A 195 9.85 2.85 -8.91
N VAL A 196 9.54 2.49 -10.15
CA VAL A 196 9.40 1.10 -10.58
C VAL A 196 10.29 0.83 -11.78
N GLN A 197 11.12 -0.21 -11.69
CA GLN A 197 11.91 -0.75 -12.77
C GLN A 197 11.33 -2.10 -13.22
N TYR A 198 11.24 -2.31 -14.51
CA TYR A 198 10.79 -3.56 -15.11
C TYR A 198 11.79 -4.01 -16.18
N ASN A 199 12.24 -5.26 -16.13
CA ASN A 199 13.21 -5.81 -17.08
C ASN A 199 12.61 -6.72 -18.15
N GLY A 200 11.28 -6.69 -18.34
CA GLY A 200 10.54 -7.58 -19.23
C GLY A 200 9.95 -8.79 -18.53
N GLN A 201 10.45 -9.17 -17.37
CA GLN A 201 10.01 -10.35 -16.63
C GLN A 201 9.77 -10.07 -15.15
N TYR A 202 10.66 -9.33 -14.51
CA TYR A 202 10.59 -9.00 -13.09
C TYR A 202 10.46 -7.51 -12.86
N MET A 203 9.93 -7.16 -11.71
CA MET A 203 9.77 -5.80 -11.24
C MET A 203 10.55 -5.57 -9.95
N LEU A 204 11.06 -4.36 -9.81
CA LEU A 204 11.61 -3.81 -8.58
C LEU A 204 11.03 -2.42 -8.37
N GLY A 205 10.36 -2.18 -7.25
CA GLY A 205 9.80 -0.90 -6.86
C GLY A 205 10.33 -0.43 -5.53
N VAL A 206 10.52 0.89 -5.46
CA VAL A 206 11.01 1.60 -4.29
C VAL A 206 10.16 2.85 -4.10
N SER A 207 9.62 3.09 -2.90
CA SER A 207 8.77 4.27 -2.67
C SER A 207 9.57 5.56 -2.71
N ASP A 208 10.76 5.55 -2.15
CA ASP A 208 11.65 6.68 -2.01
C ASP A 208 13.09 6.26 -2.29
N ASP A 209 13.81 7.06 -3.06
CA ASP A 209 15.18 6.78 -3.46
C ASP A 209 16.18 7.87 -3.02
N HIS A 210 15.67 8.93 -2.40
CA HIS A 210 16.49 10.02 -1.89
C HIS A 210 16.15 10.34 -0.44
N PHE A 211 17.18 10.37 0.44
CA PHE A 211 17.02 10.50 1.88
C PHE A 211 17.88 11.64 2.41
N THR A 212 17.22 12.66 2.92
CA THR A 212 17.87 13.82 3.51
C THR A 212 17.76 13.78 5.03
N PHE A 213 18.89 13.69 5.69
CA PHE A 213 19.02 13.75 7.14
C PHE A 213 19.60 15.10 7.55
N TYR A 214 19.32 15.47 8.78
CA TYR A 214 19.92 16.65 9.39
C TYR A 214 20.96 16.23 10.44
N ARG A 215 21.61 17.21 11.06
CA ARG A 215 22.70 17.02 12.02
C ARG A 215 22.43 15.91 13.02
N GLU A 216 21.23 15.88 13.59
CA GLU A 216 20.84 14.94 14.63
C GLU A 216 20.79 13.49 14.16
N GLY A 217 20.78 13.28 12.87
CA GLY A 217 20.53 11.97 12.29
C GLY A 217 19.09 11.53 12.42
N GLY A 218 18.87 10.24 12.65
CA GLY A 218 17.55 9.66 12.78
C GLY A 218 17.30 8.51 11.82
N SER A 219 16.04 8.20 11.58
CA SER A 219 15.63 7.07 10.71
C SER A 219 14.63 7.53 9.68
N LEU A 220 14.87 7.17 8.41
CA LEU A 220 13.94 7.34 7.30
C LEU A 220 13.64 5.98 6.67
N MET A 221 12.47 5.84 6.07
CA MET A 221 11.98 4.55 5.58
C MET A 221 11.64 4.63 4.09
N ALA A 222 11.90 3.51 3.40
CA ALA A 222 11.33 3.26 2.07
C ALA A 222 10.59 1.93 2.07
N LYS A 223 9.53 1.84 1.31
CA LYS A 223 8.90 0.57 0.96
C LYS A 223 9.59 0.02 -0.26
N VAL A 224 9.89 -1.27 -0.22
CA VAL A 224 10.53 -1.98 -1.33
C VAL A 224 9.73 -3.25 -1.61
N GLN A 225 9.44 -3.48 -2.88
CA GLN A 225 8.81 -4.71 -3.34
C GLN A 225 9.49 -5.18 -4.62
N THR A 226 9.59 -6.49 -4.79
CA THR A 226 10.09 -7.08 -6.03
C THR A 226 9.31 -8.33 -6.38
N SER A 227 9.22 -8.65 -7.67
CA SER A 227 8.75 -9.94 -8.15
C SER A 227 9.88 -10.96 -8.30
N TRP A 228 11.14 -10.58 -8.04
CA TRP A 228 12.27 -11.51 -8.06
C TRP A 228 12.11 -12.55 -6.96
N PRO A 229 12.15 -13.88 -7.27
CA PRO A 229 11.80 -14.93 -6.32
C PRO A 229 12.65 -14.97 -5.05
N GLU A 230 13.91 -14.51 -5.13
CA GLU A 230 14.84 -14.47 -4.00
C GLU A 230 14.71 -13.17 -3.18
N GLY A 231 13.77 -12.28 -3.56
CA GLY A 231 13.61 -10.99 -2.93
C GLY A 231 14.68 -9.96 -3.37
N PHE A 232 15.07 -9.11 -2.46
CA PHE A 232 16.05 -8.05 -2.74
C PHE A 232 17.10 -7.94 -1.65
N THR A 233 18.20 -7.28 -1.98
CA THR A 233 19.28 -6.87 -1.07
C THR A 233 19.47 -5.37 -1.15
N VAL A 234 20.04 -4.78 -0.08
CA VAL A 234 20.53 -3.40 -0.07
C VAL A 234 22.06 -3.46 -0.04
N GLU A 235 22.70 -2.87 -1.04
CA GLU A 235 24.14 -2.96 -1.23
C GLU A 235 24.76 -1.56 -1.39
N GLY A 236 26.05 -1.44 -1.15
CA GLY A 236 26.84 -0.23 -1.43
C GLY A 236 26.61 0.93 -0.45
N LEU A 237 26.01 0.71 0.71
CA LEU A 237 25.84 1.74 1.73
C LEU A 237 27.19 2.17 2.33
N PRO A 238 27.40 3.47 2.62
CA PRO A 238 28.56 3.94 3.35
C PRO A 238 28.50 3.52 4.83
N ALA A 239 29.62 3.48 5.50
CA ALA A 239 29.73 3.01 6.89
C ALA A 239 28.91 3.85 7.91
N TRP A 240 28.50 5.06 7.55
CA TRP A 240 27.71 5.93 8.42
C TRP A 240 26.20 5.72 8.31
N ILE A 241 25.73 4.80 7.44
CA ILE A 241 24.32 4.43 7.30
C ILE A 241 24.18 2.97 7.72
N SER A 242 23.30 2.72 8.66
CA SER A 242 22.81 1.38 9.01
C SER A 242 21.40 1.19 8.45
N TYR A 243 20.99 -0.06 8.24
CA TYR A 243 19.64 -0.36 7.79
C TYR A 243 19.05 -1.60 8.43
N SER A 244 17.73 -1.69 8.42
CA SER A 244 16.98 -2.89 8.79
C SER A 244 15.84 -3.11 7.81
N ILE A 245 15.46 -4.38 7.63
CA ILE A 245 14.34 -4.78 6.76
C ILE A 245 13.29 -5.47 7.61
N LYS A 246 12.03 -5.07 7.47
CA LYS A 246 10.88 -5.68 8.13
C LYS A 246 9.74 -5.88 7.12
N PRO A 247 8.87 -6.89 7.30
CA PRO A 247 7.62 -6.98 6.56
C PRO A 247 6.79 -5.70 6.71
N SER A 248 6.13 -5.26 5.65
CA SER A 248 5.20 -4.10 5.72
C SER A 248 3.91 -4.44 6.46
N GLU A 249 3.51 -5.71 6.43
CA GLU A 249 2.33 -6.21 7.13
C GLU A 249 2.67 -7.49 7.93
N PRO A 250 2.06 -7.69 9.12
CA PRO A 250 2.23 -8.92 9.89
C PRO A 250 1.83 -10.15 9.06
N GLY A 251 2.64 -11.20 9.11
CA GLY A 251 2.40 -12.46 8.40
C GLY A 251 2.82 -12.48 6.94
N LYS A 252 3.16 -11.34 6.33
CA LYS A 252 3.69 -11.27 4.95
C LYS A 252 5.20 -11.29 4.93
N SER A 253 5.79 -12.48 4.98
CA SER A 253 7.25 -12.66 5.05
C SER A 253 7.88 -13.23 3.79
N ALA A 254 7.10 -13.55 2.75
CA ALA A 254 7.64 -14.05 1.49
C ALA A 254 8.66 -13.07 0.88
N PRO A 255 9.69 -13.54 0.17
CA PRO A 255 10.69 -12.66 -0.46
C PRO A 255 10.09 -11.60 -1.38
N THR A 256 8.97 -11.91 -2.04
CA THR A 256 8.26 -11.04 -2.98
C THR A 256 7.23 -10.12 -2.31
N ASP A 257 6.97 -10.26 -1.02
CA ASP A 257 6.08 -9.36 -0.30
C ASP A 257 6.75 -7.99 -0.09
N GLU A 258 5.93 -6.95 0.01
CA GLU A 258 6.40 -5.60 0.35
C GLU A 258 7.13 -5.59 1.69
N LYS A 259 8.27 -4.94 1.76
CA LYS A 259 9.09 -4.76 2.96
C LYS A 259 9.30 -3.27 3.22
N ILE A 260 9.47 -2.93 4.48
CA ILE A 260 9.94 -1.62 4.93
C ILE A 260 11.43 -1.72 5.17
N VAL A 261 12.20 -0.93 4.44
CA VAL A 261 13.63 -0.71 4.67
C VAL A 261 13.77 0.57 5.46
N THR A 262 14.34 0.49 6.65
CA THR A 262 14.61 1.63 7.51
C THR A 262 16.10 1.94 7.47
N PHE A 263 16.46 3.13 7.01
CA PHE A 263 17.82 3.64 7.02
C PHE A 263 18.00 4.52 8.24
N THR A 264 19.09 4.33 8.98
CA THR A 264 19.38 5.06 10.21
C THR A 264 20.79 5.65 10.14
N VAL A 265 20.90 6.92 10.49
CA VAL A 265 22.16 7.66 10.61
C VAL A 265 22.30 8.24 12.02
N THR A 266 23.53 8.35 12.48
CA THR A 266 23.88 8.98 13.75
C THR A 266 24.12 10.48 13.59
N GLU A 267 24.21 11.21 14.68
CA GLU A 267 24.55 12.63 14.70
C GLU A 267 25.87 12.92 13.94
N GLN A 268 25.87 14.01 13.16
CA GLN A 268 27.03 14.50 12.42
C GLN A 268 27.18 16.01 12.67
N VAL A 269 28.30 16.42 13.26
CA VAL A 269 28.47 17.78 13.80
C VAL A 269 29.31 18.68 12.89
N ASP A 270 30.22 18.12 12.11
CA ASP A 270 31.32 18.89 11.55
C ASP A 270 31.17 19.32 10.10
N THR A 271 30.64 18.47 9.25
CA THR A 271 30.54 18.72 7.80
C THR A 271 29.30 18.09 7.19
N ASP A 272 28.80 18.69 6.12
CA ASP A 272 27.81 18.02 5.28
C ASP A 272 28.42 16.78 4.62
N ARG A 273 27.62 15.73 4.47
CA ARG A 273 28.04 14.52 3.76
C ARG A 273 26.94 14.00 2.85
N SER A 274 27.34 13.38 1.75
CA SER A 274 26.42 12.76 0.80
C SER A 274 26.93 11.39 0.35
N TRP A 275 26.02 10.56 -0.15
CA TRP A 275 26.37 9.31 -0.77
C TRP A 275 25.38 8.99 -1.92
N PRO A 276 25.88 8.80 -3.15
CA PRO A 276 27.29 8.98 -3.53
C PRO A 276 27.80 10.40 -3.22
N GLU A 277 29.09 10.60 -3.22
CA GLU A 277 29.69 11.92 -2.89
C GLU A 277 29.19 13.05 -3.78
N LYS A 278 28.70 12.70 -4.98
CA LYS A 278 27.96 13.58 -5.87
C LYS A 278 26.68 12.87 -6.29
N PRO A 279 25.50 13.37 -5.90
CA PRO A 279 24.21 12.73 -6.24
C PRO A 279 24.01 12.49 -7.75
N GLU A 280 24.48 13.40 -8.61
CA GLU A 280 24.42 13.28 -10.05
C GLU A 280 25.24 12.12 -10.62
N ASP A 281 26.21 11.61 -9.89
CA ASP A 281 27.04 10.48 -10.29
C ASP A 281 26.44 9.11 -9.86
N ALA A 282 25.30 9.07 -9.19
CA ALA A 282 24.72 7.85 -8.64
C ALA A 282 24.55 6.73 -9.67
N GLN A 283 24.16 7.08 -10.89
CA GLN A 283 23.98 6.10 -11.97
C GLN A 283 25.32 5.60 -12.56
N ASN A 284 26.40 6.34 -12.39
CA ASN A 284 27.71 6.04 -12.96
C ASN A 284 28.75 5.66 -11.90
N ALA A 285 28.44 5.82 -10.61
CA ALA A 285 29.40 5.62 -9.54
C ALA A 285 29.67 4.14 -9.29
N LEU A 286 30.94 3.76 -9.33
CA LEU A 286 31.41 2.45 -8.84
C LEU A 286 31.10 2.20 -7.35
N LYS A 287 30.73 3.26 -6.61
CA LYS A 287 30.40 3.26 -5.19
C LYS A 287 29.08 4.00 -4.98
N ALA A 288 27.97 3.39 -5.31
CA ALA A 288 26.64 3.90 -5.01
C ALA A 288 25.86 2.88 -4.19
N ALA A 289 24.97 3.35 -3.33
CA ALA A 289 24.02 2.49 -2.67
C ALA A 289 22.87 2.14 -3.63
N TYR A 290 22.39 0.93 -3.54
CA TYR A 290 21.26 0.49 -4.36
C TYR A 290 20.48 -0.65 -3.72
N VAL A 291 19.20 -0.72 -4.06
CA VAL A 291 18.38 -1.92 -3.88
C VAL A 291 18.59 -2.80 -5.11
N LYS A 292 18.88 -4.08 -4.91
CA LYS A 292 19.13 -5.04 -5.98
C LYS A 292 18.18 -6.22 -5.91
N ALA A 293 17.59 -6.58 -7.03
CA ALA A 293 16.79 -7.78 -7.22
C ALA A 293 17.17 -8.45 -8.54
N GLY A 294 17.88 -9.59 -8.45
CA GLY A 294 18.47 -10.23 -9.62
C GLY A 294 19.45 -9.29 -10.35
N ARG A 295 19.14 -8.92 -11.60
CA ARG A 295 19.92 -7.97 -12.41
C ARG A 295 19.45 -6.52 -12.28
N MET A 296 18.28 -6.29 -11.70
CA MET A 296 17.74 -4.95 -11.52
C MET A 296 18.43 -4.26 -10.35
N LYS A 297 18.68 -2.96 -10.50
CA LYS A 297 19.27 -2.12 -9.46
C LYS A 297 18.56 -0.77 -9.44
N TRP A 298 18.07 -0.37 -8.27
CA TRP A 298 17.56 0.96 -8.03
C TRP A 298 18.52 1.72 -7.12
N PHE A 299 19.07 2.82 -7.62
CA PHE A 299 20.04 3.60 -6.88
C PHE A 299 19.38 4.43 -5.79
N LEU A 300 20.08 4.57 -4.67
CA LEU A 300 19.67 5.33 -3.50
C LEU A 300 20.64 6.48 -3.26
N GLY A 301 20.09 7.66 -3.02
CA GLY A 301 20.84 8.85 -2.63
C GLY A 301 20.64 9.17 -1.15
N PHE A 302 21.71 9.56 -0.47
CA PHE A 302 21.67 9.95 0.93
C PHE A 302 22.44 11.25 1.14
N GLU A 303 21.86 12.16 1.90
CA GLU A 303 22.49 13.40 2.32
C GLU A 303 22.30 13.57 3.82
N GLN A 304 23.31 14.08 4.49
CA GLN A 304 23.19 14.53 5.86
C GLN A 304 23.83 15.90 6.02
N SER A 305 23.02 16.89 6.37
CA SER A 305 23.46 18.24 6.65
C SER A 305 24.01 18.35 8.07
N LYS A 306 25.01 19.18 8.24
CA LYS A 306 25.49 19.64 9.57
C LYS A 306 24.51 20.58 10.26
N ASP A 307 23.53 21.10 9.53
CA ASP A 307 22.57 22.03 10.03
C ASP A 307 21.48 21.32 10.86
N ILE A 308 21.02 21.99 11.90
CA ILE A 308 19.89 21.56 12.70
C ILE A 308 18.59 21.99 12.00
N ASN A 309 17.68 21.06 11.79
CA ASN A 309 16.32 21.37 11.38
C ASN A 309 15.37 21.26 12.56
N VAL A 310 14.73 22.37 12.91
CA VAL A 310 13.66 22.38 13.92
C VAL A 310 12.34 22.51 13.18
N ASN A 311 11.50 21.50 13.26
CA ASN A 311 10.20 21.49 12.61
C ASN A 311 9.13 20.90 13.54
N LEU A 312 7.90 21.37 13.37
CA LEU A 312 6.72 20.86 14.06
C LEU A 312 5.54 20.84 13.12
N ARG A 313 4.86 19.69 13.04
CA ARG A 313 3.62 19.54 12.26
C ARG A 313 2.61 18.75 13.06
N ILE A 314 1.32 19.03 12.84
CA ILE A 314 0.20 18.38 13.51
C ILE A 314 -0.54 17.50 12.49
N PHE A 315 -0.95 16.31 12.93
CA PHE A 315 -1.57 15.29 12.07
C PHE A 315 -2.78 14.66 12.74
N ALA A 316 -3.72 14.19 11.92
CA ALA A 316 -4.90 13.47 12.36
C ALA A 316 -4.64 11.97 12.60
N ASP A 317 -3.53 11.43 12.08
CA ASP A 317 -3.20 10.01 12.11
C ASP A 317 -1.78 9.75 12.63
N GLU A 318 -1.57 8.59 13.23
CA GLU A 318 -0.29 8.15 13.80
C GLU A 318 0.82 8.04 12.76
N ALA A 319 0.46 7.69 11.52
CA ALA A 319 1.40 7.61 10.41
C ALA A 319 1.88 9.00 9.92
N CYS A 320 1.34 10.09 10.48
CA CYS A 320 1.65 11.46 10.09
C CYS A 320 1.45 11.72 8.58
N SER A 321 0.43 11.13 8.00
CA SER A 321 0.10 11.26 6.57
C SER A 321 -0.95 12.32 6.29
N GLN A 322 -1.72 12.74 7.31
CA GLN A 322 -2.86 13.64 7.20
C GLN A 322 -2.64 14.89 8.04
N PRO A 323 -2.12 16.00 7.46
CA PRO A 323 -1.97 17.24 8.18
C PRO A 323 -3.29 17.74 8.77
N LEU A 324 -3.25 18.20 10.00
CA LEU A 324 -4.40 18.66 10.75
C LEU A 324 -4.20 20.11 11.20
N GLU A 325 -5.09 21.00 10.79
CA GLU A 325 -5.10 22.40 11.21
C GLU A 325 -6.33 22.74 12.05
N PHE A 326 -7.35 21.88 11.99
CA PHE A 326 -8.65 22.19 12.54
C PHE A 326 -9.40 20.93 12.97
N ILE A 327 -10.04 21.00 14.16
CA ILE A 327 -10.96 19.98 14.67
C ILE A 327 -12.29 20.66 15.01
N GLU A 328 -13.36 20.15 14.42
CA GLU A 328 -14.73 20.60 14.71
C GLU A 328 -15.47 19.54 15.51
N VAL A 329 -16.12 19.97 16.57
CA VAL A 329 -16.92 19.13 17.47
C VAL A 329 -18.34 19.67 17.48
N ASN A 330 -19.36 18.78 17.50
CA ASN A 330 -20.73 19.21 17.65
C ASN A 330 -21.01 19.71 19.09
N GLN A 331 -22.08 20.52 19.24
CA GLN A 331 -22.43 21.18 20.52
C GLN A 331 -22.70 20.21 21.67
N TYR A 332 -23.08 18.99 21.41
CA TYR A 332 -23.52 18.04 22.46
C TYR A 332 -22.40 17.09 22.91
N GLY A 333 -21.22 17.14 22.30
CA GLY A 333 -20.22 16.09 22.53
C GLY A 333 -20.74 14.69 22.18
N GLU A 334 -22.02 14.61 21.83
CA GLU A 334 -22.74 13.45 21.40
C GLU A 334 -23.28 13.68 19.99
N SER A 335 -23.16 12.70 19.14
CA SER A 335 -24.06 12.60 17.99
C SER A 335 -25.28 11.80 18.45
N TYR A 336 -26.47 12.20 18.06
CA TYR A 336 -27.69 11.43 18.30
C TYR A 336 -27.48 9.97 17.89
N GLY A 337 -27.36 9.08 18.89
CA GLY A 337 -27.23 7.63 18.71
C GLY A 337 -25.86 7.11 18.28
N GLN A 338 -24.83 7.95 18.19
CA GLN A 338 -23.46 7.55 17.91
C GLN A 338 -22.51 8.47 18.70
N SER A 339 -21.51 7.92 19.37
CA SER A 339 -20.46 8.65 20.08
C SER A 339 -19.99 9.89 19.32
N GLY A 340 -19.81 11.00 20.03
CA GLY A 340 -19.46 12.32 19.45
C GLY A 340 -18.33 12.23 18.44
N LYS A 341 -18.47 12.94 17.33
CA LYS A 341 -17.51 12.91 16.23
C LYS A 341 -16.74 14.21 16.20
N MET A 342 -15.43 14.11 16.20
CA MET A 342 -14.54 15.21 15.87
C MET A 342 -14.26 15.17 14.37
N VAL A 343 -14.53 16.26 13.68
CA VAL A 343 -14.41 16.34 12.22
C VAL A 343 -13.22 17.22 11.87
N THR A 344 -12.33 16.73 11.04
CA THR A 344 -11.25 17.52 10.48
C THR A 344 -11.78 18.51 9.43
N LYS A 345 -10.99 19.54 9.08
CA LYS A 345 -11.33 20.52 8.04
C LYS A 345 -11.73 19.88 6.70
N ASP A 346 -11.19 18.72 6.40
CA ASP A 346 -11.48 17.96 5.19
C ASP A 346 -12.73 17.07 5.32
N GLY A 347 -13.54 17.23 6.38
CA GLY A 347 -14.72 16.41 6.64
C GLY A 347 -14.43 15.01 7.16
N ARG A 348 -13.19 14.68 7.51
CA ARG A 348 -12.81 13.38 8.07
C ARG A 348 -13.21 13.32 9.54
N THR A 349 -13.81 12.23 9.94
CA THR A 349 -14.31 12.03 11.30
C THR A 349 -13.24 11.39 12.17
N LEU A 350 -12.87 12.06 13.26
CA LEU A 350 -12.14 11.42 14.35
C LEU A 350 -13.18 10.76 15.27
N THR A 351 -13.01 9.48 15.56
CA THR A 351 -13.94 8.73 16.40
C THR A 351 -13.72 9.12 17.86
N ALA A 352 -14.76 9.58 18.54
CA ALA A 352 -14.75 9.78 19.98
C ALA A 352 -15.43 8.59 20.65
N GLU A 353 -14.87 8.11 21.76
CA GLU A 353 -15.32 6.85 22.38
C GLU A 353 -16.33 7.03 23.52
N GLU A 354 -16.51 8.25 24.05
CA GLU A 354 -17.38 8.50 25.22
C GLU A 354 -18.00 9.90 25.24
N ALA A 355 -18.95 10.14 26.15
CA ALA A 355 -19.54 11.44 26.42
C ALA A 355 -18.47 12.51 26.73
N GLY A 356 -18.63 13.71 26.13
CA GLY A 356 -17.59 14.72 26.12
C GLY A 356 -16.58 14.45 25.01
N ALA A 357 -16.98 14.60 23.74
CA ALA A 357 -16.27 14.24 22.52
C ALA A 357 -14.75 14.20 22.68
N LYS A 358 -14.17 13.01 22.67
CA LYS A 358 -12.72 12.80 22.75
C LYS A 358 -12.16 12.53 21.36
N GLY A 359 -11.01 13.07 21.07
CA GLY A 359 -10.29 12.78 19.84
C GLY A 359 -8.81 12.66 20.09
N THR A 360 -8.13 12.05 19.14
CA THR A 360 -6.69 11.88 19.18
C THR A 360 -6.07 12.63 18.00
N PHE A 361 -4.98 13.32 18.24
CA PHE A 361 -4.16 13.93 17.21
C PHE A 361 -2.68 13.73 17.54
N TYR A 362 -1.84 13.96 16.55
CA TYR A 362 -0.42 13.65 16.62
C TYR A 362 0.40 14.88 16.28
N VAL A 363 1.45 15.14 17.07
CA VAL A 363 2.41 16.21 16.80
C VAL A 363 3.75 15.55 16.48
N LYS A 364 4.26 15.78 15.29
CA LYS A 364 5.57 15.32 14.87
C LYS A 364 6.58 16.43 15.00
N THR A 365 7.71 16.13 15.64
CA THR A 365 8.81 17.07 15.86
C THR A 365 10.10 16.58 15.21
N GLU A 366 10.89 17.52 14.77
CA GLU A 366 12.26 17.32 14.29
C GLU A 366 13.14 18.35 15.01
N PRO A 367 14.22 17.96 15.68
CA PRO A 367 14.64 16.59 16.05
C PRO A 367 13.59 15.80 16.86
N HIS A 368 13.68 14.47 16.78
CA HIS A 368 12.70 13.53 17.36
C HIS A 368 12.57 13.58 18.89
N ASN A 369 13.56 14.15 19.57
CA ASN A 369 13.59 14.26 21.03
C ASN A 369 13.02 15.57 21.57
N LEU A 370 12.60 16.47 20.69
CA LEU A 370 12.03 17.75 21.11
C LEU A 370 10.56 17.58 21.52
N GLU A 371 10.30 17.78 22.79
CA GLU A 371 8.94 17.73 23.32
C GLU A 371 8.18 19.02 22.99
N PRO A 372 6.98 18.93 22.37
CA PRO A 372 6.15 20.11 22.11
C PRO A 372 5.58 20.69 23.40
N VAL A 373 5.69 22.00 23.55
CA VAL A 373 4.97 22.78 24.57
C VAL A 373 3.79 23.46 23.89
N PHE A 374 2.64 23.49 24.54
CA PHE A 374 1.46 24.12 23.97
C PHE A 374 0.77 25.07 24.94
N HIS A 375 0.09 26.03 24.38
CA HIS A 375 -0.76 26.97 25.13
C HIS A 375 -1.99 27.35 24.27
N ALA A 376 -3.06 27.72 24.94
CA ALA A 376 -4.25 28.24 24.29
C ALA A 376 -4.10 29.76 24.05
N GLU A 377 -4.56 30.24 22.89
CA GLU A 377 -4.60 31.69 22.60
C GLU A 377 -5.64 32.44 23.44
N ALA A 378 -6.68 31.75 23.94
CA ALA A 378 -7.74 32.31 24.77
C ALA A 378 -8.16 31.34 25.88
N ALA A 379 -8.98 31.79 26.82
CA ALA A 379 -9.61 30.93 27.82
C ALA A 379 -10.37 29.78 27.12
N ASN A 380 -10.13 28.56 27.56
CA ASN A 380 -10.46 27.39 26.76
C ASN A 380 -11.05 26.29 27.61
N PRO A 381 -12.26 25.80 27.27
CA PRO A 381 -12.86 24.66 27.93
C PRO A 381 -12.37 23.31 27.41
N PHE A 382 -11.70 23.24 26.24
CA PHE A 382 -11.15 21.98 25.77
C PHE A 382 -9.99 21.50 26.63
N LYS A 383 -9.97 20.25 26.98
CA LYS A 383 -8.88 19.64 27.71
C LYS A 383 -7.96 18.91 26.72
N ILE A 384 -6.70 19.34 26.66
CA ILE A 384 -5.65 18.66 25.92
C ILE A 384 -4.72 17.97 26.90
N GLU A 385 -4.48 16.67 26.68
CA GLU A 385 -3.58 15.85 27.48
C GLU A 385 -2.58 15.13 26.57
N LYS A 386 -1.30 15.20 26.91
CA LYS A 386 -0.29 14.38 26.26
C LYS A 386 -0.46 12.93 26.74
N ALA A 387 -0.64 12.00 25.81
CA ALA A 387 -0.80 10.59 26.11
C ALA A 387 0.57 9.89 26.19
N ASP A 388 1.36 9.91 25.11
CA ASP A 388 2.66 9.26 25.03
C ASP A 388 3.51 9.81 23.89
N GLN A 389 4.78 9.39 23.89
CA GLN A 389 5.70 9.58 22.77
C GLN A 389 5.82 8.27 22.00
N LEU A 390 5.58 8.35 20.70
CA LEU A 390 5.73 7.24 19.76
C LEU A 390 7.11 7.29 19.08
N ALA A 391 7.42 6.30 18.28
CA ALA A 391 8.66 6.28 17.50
C ALA A 391 8.71 7.46 16.49
N GLY A 392 9.91 7.89 16.13
CA GLY A 392 10.12 8.89 15.08
C GLY A 392 9.73 10.31 15.42
N GLY A 393 9.75 10.68 16.71
CA GLY A 393 9.44 12.05 17.15
C GLY A 393 7.97 12.40 17.10
N VAL A 394 7.10 11.40 17.13
CA VAL A 394 5.65 11.55 17.13
C VAL A 394 5.13 11.56 18.58
N TRP A 395 4.35 12.57 18.91
CA TRP A 395 3.73 12.77 20.22
C TRP A 395 2.23 12.64 20.07
N ARG A 396 1.62 11.72 20.81
CA ARG A 396 0.18 11.52 20.80
C ARG A 396 -0.48 12.38 21.87
N TYR A 397 -1.51 13.11 21.46
CA TYR A 397 -2.34 13.94 22.32
C TYR A 397 -3.79 13.51 22.25
N MET A 398 -4.47 13.61 23.37
CA MET A 398 -5.92 13.48 23.45
C MET A 398 -6.52 14.85 23.70
N VAL A 399 -7.63 15.16 23.00
CA VAL A 399 -8.44 16.33 23.25
C VAL A 399 -9.82 15.87 23.69
N THR A 400 -10.36 16.53 24.72
CA THR A 400 -11.72 16.33 25.21
C THR A 400 -12.46 17.64 25.08
N ALA A 401 -13.60 17.61 24.39
CA ALA A 401 -14.50 18.76 24.33
C ALA A 401 -15.21 18.94 25.65
N PRO A 402 -15.58 20.18 26.04
CA PRO A 402 -16.36 20.44 27.24
C PRO A 402 -17.72 19.76 27.15
N ASP A 403 -18.22 19.28 28.27
CA ASP A 403 -19.60 18.85 28.42
C ASP A 403 -20.52 20.08 28.54
N ILE A 404 -21.37 20.25 27.53
CA ILE A 404 -22.26 21.44 27.46
C ILE A 404 -23.49 21.29 28.36
N THR A 405 -23.81 20.07 28.78
CA THR A 405 -24.98 19.80 29.63
C THR A 405 -24.86 20.45 31.01
N GLU A 406 -23.64 20.72 31.47
CA GLU A 406 -23.37 21.37 32.77
C GLU A 406 -23.34 22.91 32.73
N ASN A 407 -23.21 23.53 31.53
CA ASN A 407 -23.10 24.98 31.40
C ASN A 407 -23.91 25.54 30.25
N LEU A 408 -25.16 25.85 30.51
CA LEU A 408 -26.10 26.47 29.56
C LEU A 408 -25.69 27.89 29.08
N GLU A 409 -24.60 28.47 29.59
CA GLU A 409 -24.07 29.77 29.16
C GLU A 409 -23.19 29.69 27.88
N TYR A 410 -22.88 28.49 27.36
CA TYR A 410 -21.98 28.33 26.21
C TYR A 410 -22.74 27.96 24.92
N PHE A 411 -23.89 28.57 24.67
CA PHE A 411 -24.65 28.33 23.43
C PHE A 411 -24.05 28.98 22.19
N ASP A 412 -23.01 29.76 22.31
CA ASP A 412 -22.30 30.36 21.19
C ASP A 412 -21.20 29.42 20.67
N ASN A 413 -20.94 29.45 19.33
CA ASN A 413 -19.83 28.74 18.72
C ASN A 413 -18.54 29.04 19.49
N PHE A 414 -17.94 27.99 20.03
CA PHE A 414 -16.71 28.11 20.80
C PHE A 414 -15.52 27.74 19.91
N ASN A 415 -14.65 28.71 19.68
CA ASN A 415 -13.44 28.53 18.87
C ASN A 415 -12.22 28.94 19.70
N THR A 416 -11.25 28.01 19.77
CA THR A 416 -9.95 28.26 20.39
C THR A 416 -8.84 27.70 19.56
N THR A 417 -7.75 28.47 19.47
CA THR A 417 -6.54 27.99 18.80
C THR A 417 -5.49 27.64 19.84
N TYR A 418 -4.88 26.48 19.70
CA TYR A 418 -3.69 26.06 20.41
C TYR A 418 -2.46 26.28 19.57
N ILE A 419 -1.43 26.83 20.19
CA ILE A 419 -0.10 26.95 19.59
C ILE A 419 0.80 25.92 20.24
N PHE A 420 1.34 25.04 19.42
CA PHE A 420 2.37 24.07 19.78
C PHE A 420 3.72 24.61 19.35
N THR A 421 4.69 24.60 20.24
CA THR A 421 6.03 25.15 20.00
C THR A 421 7.09 24.13 20.45
N VAL A 422 8.14 24.01 19.67
CA VAL A 422 9.37 23.30 20.05
C VAL A 422 10.55 24.25 19.93
N THR A 423 11.49 24.13 20.85
CA THR A 423 12.72 24.92 20.84
C THR A 423 13.91 23.99 21.06
N HIS A 424 14.94 24.12 20.23
CA HIS A 424 16.16 23.35 20.37
C HIS A 424 17.07 23.99 21.42
N ALA A 425 17.37 23.23 22.48
CA ALA A 425 18.28 23.69 23.53
C ALA A 425 19.68 23.94 22.98
N GLY A 426 20.24 25.11 23.24
CA GLY A 426 21.57 25.50 22.75
C GLY A 426 21.60 26.18 21.39
N THR A 427 20.45 26.34 20.74
CA THR A 427 20.29 27.20 19.55
C THR A 427 19.02 28.03 19.71
N ASP A 428 18.93 29.17 19.05
CA ASP A 428 17.71 30.00 19.04
C ASP A 428 16.66 29.50 18.04
N ARG A 429 16.80 28.26 17.55
CA ARG A 429 15.90 27.69 16.56
C ARG A 429 14.66 27.12 17.23
N SER A 430 13.50 27.52 16.73
CA SER A 430 12.20 27.03 17.17
C SER A 430 11.27 26.86 15.97
N ALA A 431 10.27 26.00 16.14
CA ALA A 431 9.18 25.85 15.21
C ALA A 431 7.85 25.84 15.97
N SER A 432 6.79 26.28 15.31
CA SER A 432 5.45 26.27 15.87
C SER A 432 4.41 25.78 14.87
N GLY A 433 3.35 25.16 15.39
CA GLY A 433 2.17 24.74 14.64
C GLY A 433 0.91 25.18 15.36
N LYS A 434 -0.17 25.42 14.61
CA LYS A 434 -1.45 25.84 15.17
C LYS A 434 -2.49 24.76 14.94
N LEU A 435 -3.33 24.51 15.97
CA LEU A 435 -4.49 23.66 15.91
C LEU A 435 -5.70 24.43 16.42
N SER A 436 -6.68 24.66 15.55
CA SER A 436 -7.95 25.30 15.93
C SER A 436 -8.98 24.25 16.31
N LEU A 437 -9.61 24.41 17.47
CA LEU A 437 -10.69 23.58 17.96
C LEU A 437 -11.98 24.40 17.92
N LEU A 438 -12.98 23.90 17.23
CA LEU A 438 -14.29 24.53 17.09
C LEU A 438 -15.36 23.60 17.57
N GLN A 439 -16.16 24.07 18.54
CA GLN A 439 -17.40 23.46 18.92
C GLN A 439 -18.54 24.28 18.34
N LYS A 440 -19.34 23.67 17.47
CA LYS A 440 -20.47 24.33 16.82
C LYS A 440 -21.78 24.01 17.53
N GLU A 441 -22.62 25.03 17.67
CA GLU A 441 -24.03 24.83 17.92
C GLU A 441 -24.72 24.37 16.63
N TYR A 442 -25.29 23.16 16.64
CA TYR A 442 -26.24 22.74 15.61
C TYR A 442 -27.61 23.19 16.04
N ASN A 443 -28.13 24.26 15.47
CA ASN A 443 -29.53 24.56 15.53
C ASN A 443 -30.32 23.37 14.99
N LEU A 444 -30.91 22.59 15.88
CA LEU A 444 -32.00 21.71 15.54
C LEU A 444 -33.09 22.61 14.97
N SER A 445 -33.16 22.76 13.65
CA SER A 445 -34.39 23.27 13.04
C SER A 445 -35.50 22.35 13.54
N LEU A 446 -36.39 22.90 14.36
CA LEU A 446 -37.59 22.28 14.81
C LEU A 446 -38.28 21.66 13.56
N ILE A 447 -38.16 20.37 13.40
CA ILE A 447 -39.10 19.62 12.56
C ILE A 447 -40.41 19.74 13.32
N HIS A 448 -41.23 20.70 12.94
CA HIS A 448 -42.64 20.69 13.32
C HIS A 448 -43.24 19.42 12.75
N ILE A 449 -43.60 18.52 13.65
CA ILE A 449 -44.46 17.39 13.39
C ILE A 449 -45.85 17.92 13.04
#